data_8a6be0bcbd672d2e94f6dd06d76361d8
#
_entry.id   8a6be0bcbd672d2e94f6dd06d76361d8
#
_cell.length_a   1.000
_cell.length_b   1.000
_cell.length_c   1.000
_cell.angle_alpha   90.00
_cell.angle_beta   90.00
_cell.angle_gamma   90.00
#
_symmetry.space_group_name_H-M   'P 1'
#
loop_
_entity.id
_entity.type
_entity.pdbx_description
1 polymer ?
#
loop_
_entity_poly.entity_id
_entity_poly.type
_entity_poly.pdbx_seq_one_letter_code
_entity_poly.pdbx_strand_id
1 'polypeptide(L)'
;VLAQSIIGVGLKNVTAGANPMDLKRGIDKAVAKVVEKIADQAEEVGDQFEKIEHVAKISANGDEMIGKLIAEAMQKVKKEGVITVEEAKGTETTVDVVEGMQFDRGYISPYFVTNTEKMECEMENPYILIYDKKISVLKDLLPILEPAVQSGRPLLIIAEDIDSEALATLVVNRLRGSLKICAVKAPGFGDRRKAMLED
;
A
#
# COMPACT_ATOMS: atom_id res chain seq x y z
N VAL A 1 4.05 -27.01 -13.57
CA VAL A 1 3.36 -27.79 -14.63
C VAL A 1 3.48 -27.11 -15.98
N LEU A 2 2.97 -25.87 -16.17
CA LEU A 2 2.98 -25.19 -17.48
C LEU A 2 4.40 -24.99 -18.05
N ALA A 3 5.34 -24.46 -17.27
CA ALA A 3 6.71 -24.26 -17.70
C ALA A 3 7.37 -25.59 -18.12
N GLN A 4 7.19 -26.64 -17.34
CA GLN A 4 7.70 -27.98 -17.65
C GLN A 4 7.13 -28.50 -18.98
N SER A 5 5.83 -28.35 -19.21
CA SER A 5 5.17 -28.78 -20.43
C SER A 5 5.68 -28.00 -21.65
N ILE A 6 5.78 -26.66 -21.54
CA ILE A 6 6.29 -25.81 -22.64
C ILE A 6 7.74 -26.17 -22.99
N ILE A 7 8.61 -26.35 -21.97
CA ILE A 7 10.01 -26.71 -22.18
C ILE A 7 10.10 -28.12 -22.81
N GLY A 8 9.36 -29.10 -22.29
CA GLY A 8 9.40 -30.47 -22.78
C GLY A 8 8.96 -30.62 -24.23
N VAL A 9 7.89 -29.92 -24.63
CA VAL A 9 7.42 -29.89 -26.01
C VAL A 9 8.34 -29.05 -26.90
N GLY A 10 8.79 -27.89 -26.38
CA GLY A 10 9.69 -26.99 -27.11
C GLY A 10 11.02 -27.65 -27.47
N LEU A 11 11.67 -28.34 -26.53
CA LEU A 11 12.91 -29.06 -26.75
C LEU A 11 12.78 -30.13 -27.84
N LYS A 12 11.68 -30.88 -27.86
CA LYS A 12 11.41 -31.88 -28.90
C LYS A 12 11.36 -31.26 -30.29
N ASN A 13 10.73 -30.09 -30.42
CA ASN A 13 10.65 -29.39 -31.69
C ASN A 13 12.01 -28.83 -32.13
N VAL A 14 12.80 -28.28 -31.21
CA VAL A 14 14.14 -27.76 -31.49
C VAL A 14 15.08 -28.89 -31.92
N THR A 15 15.05 -30.04 -31.22
CA THR A 15 15.84 -31.21 -31.60
C THR A 15 15.43 -31.83 -32.96
N ALA A 16 14.16 -31.63 -33.35
CA ALA A 16 13.66 -32.00 -34.68
C ALA A 16 14.00 -30.99 -35.80
N GLY A 17 14.76 -29.92 -35.46
CA GLY A 17 15.26 -28.95 -36.46
C GLY A 17 14.42 -27.65 -36.54
N ALA A 18 13.44 -27.45 -35.68
CA ALA A 18 12.70 -26.19 -35.64
C ALA A 18 13.57 -25.02 -35.16
N ASN A 19 13.40 -23.84 -35.75
CA ASN A 19 14.14 -22.65 -35.36
C ASN A 19 13.64 -22.17 -33.97
N PRO A 20 14.52 -22.06 -32.95
CA PRO A 20 14.15 -21.65 -31.62
C PRO A 20 13.49 -20.24 -31.54
N MET A 21 13.91 -19.33 -32.44
CA MET A 21 13.37 -17.98 -32.48
C MET A 21 11.94 -17.94 -33.04
N ASP A 22 11.64 -18.79 -34.01
CA ASP A 22 10.28 -18.92 -34.53
C ASP A 22 9.36 -19.61 -33.52
N LEU A 23 9.88 -20.59 -32.81
CA LEU A 23 9.17 -21.22 -31.69
C LEU A 23 8.84 -20.21 -30.61
N LYS A 24 9.80 -19.36 -30.23
CA LYS A 24 9.57 -18.27 -29.26
C LYS A 24 8.47 -17.30 -29.73
N ARG A 25 8.53 -16.85 -30.98
CA ARG A 25 7.48 -15.98 -31.56
C ARG A 25 6.10 -16.65 -31.55
N GLY A 26 6.04 -17.96 -31.78
CA GLY A 26 4.82 -18.76 -31.68
C GLY A 26 4.27 -18.78 -30.25
N ILE A 27 5.13 -19.01 -29.25
CA ILE A 27 4.78 -19.01 -27.86
C ILE A 27 4.26 -17.63 -27.45
N ASP A 28 4.95 -16.53 -27.79
CA ASP A 28 4.56 -15.18 -27.45
C ASP A 28 3.14 -14.84 -28.00
N LYS A 29 2.86 -15.23 -29.26
CA LYS A 29 1.53 -15.08 -29.86
C LYS A 29 0.45 -15.89 -29.14
N ALA A 30 0.77 -17.14 -28.78
CA ALA A 30 -0.15 -18.01 -28.05
C ALA A 30 -0.46 -17.43 -26.66
N VAL A 31 0.55 -16.96 -25.94
CA VAL A 31 0.40 -16.32 -24.63
C VAL A 31 -0.53 -15.10 -24.71
N ALA A 32 -0.30 -14.20 -25.70
CA ALA A 32 -1.14 -13.02 -25.88
C ALA A 32 -2.63 -13.41 -26.10
N LYS A 33 -2.88 -14.44 -26.93
CA LYS A 33 -4.24 -14.94 -27.17
C LYS A 33 -4.88 -15.59 -25.95
N VAL A 34 -4.10 -16.33 -25.17
CA VAL A 34 -4.59 -16.95 -23.92
C VAL A 34 -4.92 -15.89 -22.89
N VAL A 35 -4.07 -14.86 -22.72
CA VAL A 35 -4.33 -13.75 -21.81
C VAL A 35 -5.60 -12.99 -22.19
N GLU A 36 -5.78 -12.67 -23.49
CA GLU A 36 -7.01 -12.06 -23.99
C GLU A 36 -8.24 -12.91 -23.64
N LYS A 37 -8.15 -14.24 -23.84
CA LYS A 37 -9.26 -15.14 -23.57
C LYS A 37 -9.56 -15.31 -22.09
N ILE A 38 -8.55 -15.27 -21.24
CA ILE A 38 -8.73 -15.26 -19.76
C ILE A 38 -9.46 -13.98 -19.34
N ALA A 39 -9.07 -12.82 -19.90
CA ALA A 39 -9.72 -11.55 -19.60
C ALA A 39 -11.20 -11.57 -20.01
N ASP A 40 -11.53 -12.14 -21.18
CA ASP A 40 -12.92 -12.31 -21.65
C ASP A 40 -13.78 -13.20 -20.73
N GLN A 41 -13.14 -14.16 -20.04
CA GLN A 41 -13.82 -15.12 -19.16
C GLN A 41 -13.81 -14.68 -17.70
N ALA A 42 -13.09 -13.62 -17.38
CA ALA A 42 -13.03 -13.11 -16.01
C ALA A 42 -14.37 -12.53 -15.58
N GLU A 43 -14.81 -12.93 -14.41
CA GLU A 43 -15.98 -12.36 -13.75
C GLU A 43 -15.56 -11.39 -12.66
N GLU A 44 -16.13 -10.20 -12.65
CA GLU A 44 -15.92 -9.24 -11.56
C GLU A 44 -16.51 -9.76 -10.26
N VAL A 45 -15.71 -9.75 -9.21
CA VAL A 45 -16.14 -10.13 -7.86
C VAL A 45 -17.09 -9.08 -7.28
N GLY A 46 -16.82 -7.80 -7.55
CA GLY A 46 -17.59 -6.68 -7.01
C GLY A 46 -17.67 -6.70 -5.48
N ASP A 47 -18.84 -6.29 -4.94
CA ASP A 47 -19.09 -6.24 -3.50
C ASP A 47 -19.88 -7.49 -3.00
N GLN A 48 -19.88 -8.57 -3.79
CA GLN A 48 -20.62 -9.79 -3.43
C GLN A 48 -19.87 -10.57 -2.37
N PHE A 49 -20.41 -10.58 -1.16
CA PHE A 49 -19.83 -11.25 0.01
C PHE A 49 -19.43 -12.72 -0.25
N GLU A 50 -20.31 -13.49 -0.87
CA GLU A 50 -20.07 -14.90 -1.19
C GLU A 50 -18.90 -15.10 -2.15
N LYS A 51 -18.77 -14.24 -3.16
CA LYS A 51 -17.62 -14.31 -4.09
C LYS A 51 -16.32 -13.94 -3.40
N ILE A 52 -16.34 -12.92 -2.54
CA ILE A 52 -15.18 -12.52 -1.73
C ILE A 52 -14.76 -13.66 -0.81
N GLU A 53 -15.69 -14.30 -0.10
CA GLU A 53 -15.44 -15.45 0.76
C GLU A 53 -14.82 -16.61 -0.03
N HIS A 54 -15.34 -16.93 -1.20
CA HIS A 54 -14.82 -18.01 -2.04
C HIS A 54 -13.39 -17.73 -2.51
N VAL A 55 -13.09 -16.51 -2.95
CA VAL A 55 -11.74 -16.12 -3.37
C VAL A 55 -10.78 -16.17 -2.18
N ALA A 56 -11.17 -15.64 -1.03
CA ALA A 56 -10.38 -15.67 0.19
C ALA A 56 -10.11 -17.10 0.67
N LYS A 57 -11.13 -17.98 0.63
CA LYS A 57 -11.00 -19.40 0.96
C LYS A 57 -10.00 -20.11 0.05
N ILE A 58 -10.07 -19.89 -1.26
CA ILE A 58 -9.13 -20.48 -2.22
C ILE A 58 -7.71 -19.97 -1.96
N SER A 59 -7.54 -18.67 -1.71
CA SER A 59 -6.24 -18.05 -1.38
C SER A 59 -5.66 -18.60 -0.08
N ALA A 60 -6.49 -18.94 0.88
CA ALA A 60 -6.13 -19.57 2.15
C ALA A 60 -5.99 -21.10 2.06
N ASN A 61 -5.78 -21.65 0.87
CA ASN A 61 -5.64 -23.09 0.64
C ASN A 61 -6.83 -23.95 1.10
N GLY A 62 -8.04 -23.40 0.97
CA GLY A 62 -9.30 -24.08 1.32
C GLY A 62 -9.77 -23.87 2.76
N ASP A 63 -9.13 -23.02 3.54
CA ASP A 63 -9.53 -22.70 4.91
C ASP A 63 -10.79 -21.83 4.93
N GLU A 64 -11.89 -22.39 5.42
CA GLU A 64 -13.19 -21.71 5.49
C GLU A 64 -13.23 -20.61 6.54
N MET A 65 -12.52 -20.81 7.67
CA MET A 65 -12.50 -19.84 8.75
C MET A 65 -11.79 -18.56 8.30
N ILE A 66 -10.62 -18.69 7.66
CA ILE A 66 -9.89 -17.55 7.12
C ILE A 66 -10.68 -16.87 6.01
N GLY A 67 -11.33 -17.64 5.12
CA GLY A 67 -12.18 -17.11 4.07
C GLY A 67 -13.30 -16.23 4.61
N LYS A 68 -14.00 -16.67 5.65
CA LYS A 68 -15.06 -15.88 6.32
C LYS A 68 -14.52 -14.64 7.01
N LEU A 69 -13.43 -14.76 7.76
CA LEU A 69 -12.83 -13.62 8.47
C LEU A 69 -12.40 -12.50 7.49
N ILE A 70 -11.79 -12.86 6.35
CA ILE A 70 -11.42 -11.89 5.33
C ILE A 70 -12.67 -11.27 4.69
N ALA A 71 -13.70 -12.06 4.38
CA ALA A 71 -14.93 -11.53 3.80
C ALA A 71 -15.65 -10.57 4.76
N GLU A 72 -15.70 -10.89 6.06
CA GLU A 72 -16.24 -10.02 7.11
C GLU A 72 -15.42 -8.70 7.24
N ALA A 73 -14.09 -8.80 7.18
CA ALA A 73 -13.22 -7.63 7.18
C ALA A 73 -13.49 -6.75 5.97
N MET A 74 -13.55 -7.32 4.75
CA MET A 74 -13.86 -6.59 3.51
C MET A 74 -15.23 -5.93 3.56
N GLN A 75 -16.22 -6.57 4.16
CA GLN A 75 -17.57 -5.99 4.30
C GLN A 75 -17.54 -4.72 5.17
N LYS A 76 -16.69 -4.70 6.21
CA LYS A 76 -16.56 -3.57 7.13
C LYS A 76 -15.74 -2.42 6.52
N VAL A 77 -14.63 -2.73 5.85
CA VAL A 77 -13.72 -1.71 5.30
C VAL A 77 -14.06 -1.30 3.87
N LYS A 78 -14.93 -2.04 3.17
CA LYS A 78 -15.33 -1.82 1.76
C LYS A 78 -14.14 -1.90 0.79
N LYS A 79 -14.34 -1.43 -0.46
CA LYS A 79 -13.33 -1.49 -1.54
C LYS A 79 -12.07 -0.67 -1.28
N GLU A 80 -12.21 0.41 -0.53
CA GLU A 80 -11.12 1.36 -0.26
C GLU A 80 -10.32 1.00 1.00
N GLY A 81 -10.73 -0.06 1.71
CA GLY A 81 -10.08 -0.49 2.93
C GLY A 81 -8.87 -1.38 2.67
N VAL A 82 -7.82 -1.17 3.44
CA VAL A 82 -6.61 -2.00 3.41
C VAL A 82 -6.71 -3.07 4.51
N ILE A 83 -6.51 -4.33 4.14
CA ILE A 83 -6.43 -5.45 5.09
C ILE A 83 -4.95 -5.80 5.27
N THR A 84 -4.47 -5.67 6.51
CA THR A 84 -3.15 -6.13 6.91
C THR A 84 -3.27 -7.39 7.75
N VAL A 85 -2.30 -8.30 7.62
CA VAL A 85 -2.22 -9.53 8.41
C VAL A 85 -0.98 -9.44 9.28
N GLU A 86 -1.17 -9.53 10.59
CA GLU A 86 -0.11 -9.48 11.58
C GLU A 86 -0.16 -10.72 12.50
N GLU A 87 0.98 -11.05 13.08
CA GLU A 87 1.04 -12.15 14.04
C GLU A 87 0.41 -11.73 15.37
N ALA A 88 -0.62 -12.48 15.80
CA ALA A 88 -1.28 -12.21 17.06
C ALA A 88 -0.39 -12.56 18.25
N LYS A 89 -0.48 -11.79 19.32
CA LYS A 89 0.17 -12.11 20.60
C LYS A 89 -0.53 -13.25 21.37
N GLY A 90 -1.75 -13.58 20.96
CA GLY A 90 -2.59 -14.64 21.55
C GLY A 90 -2.73 -15.86 20.64
N THR A 91 -3.52 -16.83 21.08
CA THR A 91 -3.81 -18.07 20.35
C THR A 91 -5.03 -17.97 19.44
N GLU A 92 -5.80 -16.92 19.56
CA GLU A 92 -7.03 -16.71 18.78
C GLU A 92 -6.80 -15.74 17.62
N THR A 93 -7.39 -16.04 16.47
CA THR A 93 -7.40 -15.14 15.32
C THR A 93 -8.53 -14.14 15.50
N THR A 94 -8.18 -12.85 15.54
CA THR A 94 -9.14 -11.76 15.70
C THR A 94 -9.11 -10.83 14.49
N VAL A 95 -10.21 -10.12 14.25
CA VAL A 95 -10.31 -9.07 13.23
C VAL A 95 -10.57 -7.75 13.94
N ASP A 96 -9.57 -6.89 13.92
CA ASP A 96 -9.68 -5.53 14.45
C ASP A 96 -9.89 -4.56 13.28
N VAL A 97 -10.93 -3.73 13.39
CA VAL A 97 -11.25 -2.73 12.37
C VAL A 97 -10.98 -1.36 12.95
N VAL A 98 -10.10 -0.62 12.28
CA VAL A 98 -9.80 0.77 12.60
C VAL A 98 -10.30 1.67 11.48
N GLU A 99 -10.86 2.82 11.83
CA GLU A 99 -11.21 3.84 10.83
C GLU A 99 -9.92 4.55 10.41
N GLY A 100 -9.56 4.45 9.15
CA GLY A 100 -8.32 4.98 8.60
C GLY A 100 -7.29 3.90 8.27
N MET A 101 -6.03 4.27 8.20
CA MET A 101 -4.92 3.38 7.89
C MET A 101 -3.94 3.29 9.06
N GLN A 102 -3.63 2.08 9.51
CA GLN A 102 -2.55 1.83 10.46
C GLN A 102 -1.31 1.32 9.70
N PHE A 103 -0.15 1.93 9.97
CA PHE A 103 1.12 1.50 9.39
C PHE A 103 2.26 1.59 10.42
N ASP A 104 3.33 0.85 10.17
CA ASP A 104 4.43 0.58 11.10
C ASP A 104 5.55 1.65 11.10
N ARG A 105 5.38 2.73 10.35
CA ARG A 105 6.36 3.82 10.28
C ARG A 105 6.02 4.92 11.26
N GLY A 106 7.06 5.36 11.97
CA GLY A 106 6.92 6.40 12.98
C GLY A 106 7.30 7.80 12.49
N TYR A 107 7.39 8.70 13.44
CA TYR A 107 7.76 10.10 13.19
C TYR A 107 9.14 10.21 12.54
N ILE A 108 9.29 11.18 11.65
CA ILE A 108 10.60 11.55 11.09
C ILE A 108 11.48 12.17 12.18
N SER A 109 10.86 12.85 13.15
CA SER A 109 11.56 13.42 14.30
C SER A 109 10.73 13.27 15.58
N PRO A 110 11.35 12.92 16.72
CA PRO A 110 10.65 12.85 18.01
C PRO A 110 10.10 14.19 18.47
N TYR A 111 10.59 15.29 17.94
CA TYR A 111 10.09 16.62 18.26
C TYR A 111 8.69 16.91 17.71
N PHE A 112 8.10 16.04 16.91
CA PHE A 112 6.71 16.19 16.44
C PHE A 112 5.65 15.71 17.44
N VAL A 113 6.06 15.09 18.52
CA VAL A 113 5.17 14.55 19.55
C VAL A 113 4.43 15.67 20.28
N THR A 114 3.10 15.58 20.43
CA THR A 114 2.30 16.54 21.20
C THR A 114 2.24 16.19 22.68
N ASN A 115 2.24 14.90 23.00
CA ASN A 115 2.30 14.38 24.36
C ASN A 115 3.64 13.66 24.58
N THR A 116 4.54 14.30 25.31
CA THR A 116 5.89 13.77 25.57
C THR A 116 5.92 12.60 26.55
N GLU A 117 4.93 12.47 27.43
CA GLU A 117 4.87 11.37 28.39
C GLU A 117 4.49 10.05 27.71
N LYS A 118 3.51 10.11 26.78
CA LYS A 118 3.05 8.95 26.02
C LYS A 118 3.77 8.78 24.69
N MET A 119 4.58 9.76 24.28
CA MET A 119 5.21 9.82 22.95
C MET A 119 4.20 9.74 21.80
N GLU A 120 3.07 10.41 21.96
CA GLU A 120 1.97 10.45 21.00
C GLU A 120 1.83 11.82 20.36
N CYS A 121 1.31 11.85 19.12
CA CYS A 121 0.92 13.05 18.42
C CYS A 121 -0.56 12.95 18.04
N GLU A 122 -1.40 13.69 18.76
CA GLU A 122 -2.82 13.79 18.47
C GLU A 122 -3.10 15.07 17.68
N MET A 123 -3.85 14.94 16.61
CA MET A 123 -4.25 16.04 15.75
C MET A 123 -5.74 15.94 15.44
N GLU A 124 -6.49 16.98 15.70
CA GLU A 124 -7.89 17.07 15.36
C GLU A 124 -8.06 17.71 13.98
N ASN A 125 -8.73 17.02 13.08
CA ASN A 125 -9.08 17.50 11.73
C ASN A 125 -7.90 18.12 10.95
N PRO A 126 -6.75 17.39 10.82
CA PRO A 126 -5.57 17.90 10.15
C PRO A 126 -5.77 17.99 8.63
N TYR A 127 -4.99 18.86 7.99
CA TYR A 127 -4.68 18.71 6.58
C TYR A 127 -3.67 17.57 6.41
N ILE A 128 -3.81 16.77 5.37
CA ILE A 128 -2.90 15.66 5.07
C ILE A 128 -2.18 15.98 3.77
N LEU A 129 -0.85 16.01 3.81
CA LEU A 129 0.01 16.09 2.65
C LEU A 129 0.64 14.72 2.41
N ILE A 130 0.32 14.11 1.28
CA ILE A 130 0.91 12.86 0.83
C ILE A 130 1.93 13.17 -0.27
N TYR A 131 3.15 12.64 -0.11
CA TYR A 131 4.22 12.86 -1.08
C TYR A 131 5.09 11.61 -1.25
N ASP A 132 5.23 11.13 -2.47
CA ASP A 132 5.89 9.87 -2.80
C ASP A 132 7.42 9.93 -2.79
N LYS A 133 7.99 11.12 -2.63
CA LYS A 133 9.43 11.37 -2.68
C LYS A 133 9.96 12.00 -1.39
N LYS A 134 11.27 12.17 -1.35
CA LYS A 134 11.96 12.89 -0.30
C LYS A 134 11.75 14.40 -0.44
N ILE A 135 11.44 15.07 0.67
CA ILE A 135 11.31 16.52 0.73
C ILE A 135 12.67 17.12 1.10
N SER A 136 13.31 17.78 0.15
CA SER A 136 14.65 18.33 0.35
C SER A 136 14.61 19.85 0.58
N VAL A 137 13.69 20.55 -0.04
CA VAL A 137 13.63 22.01 -0.03
C VAL A 137 12.33 22.49 0.62
N LEU A 138 12.43 23.25 1.70
CA LEU A 138 11.27 23.81 2.38
C LEU A 138 10.44 24.75 1.50
N LYS A 139 11.08 25.43 0.54
CA LYS A 139 10.40 26.36 -0.37
C LYS A 139 9.29 25.69 -1.14
N ASP A 140 9.43 24.40 -1.46
CA ASP A 140 8.41 23.63 -2.19
C ASP A 140 7.16 23.36 -1.33
N LEU A 141 7.31 23.41 -0.01
CA LEU A 141 6.21 23.26 0.94
C LEU A 141 5.49 24.57 1.27
N LEU A 142 6.07 25.72 1.00
CA LEU A 142 5.50 27.04 1.37
C LEU A 142 4.05 27.21 0.89
N PRO A 143 3.68 26.85 -0.36
CA PRO A 143 2.31 26.98 -0.83
C PRO A 143 1.28 26.20 -0.02
N ILE A 144 1.72 25.16 0.71
CA ILE A 144 0.87 24.30 1.53
C ILE A 144 0.93 24.76 2.99
N LEU A 145 2.11 25.16 3.45
CA LEU A 145 2.31 25.63 4.83
C LEU A 145 1.58 26.94 5.13
N GLU A 146 1.60 27.89 4.19
CA GLU A 146 0.93 29.19 4.37
C GLU A 146 -0.57 29.06 4.62
N PRO A 147 -1.36 28.32 3.81
CA PRO A 147 -2.78 28.09 4.09
C PRO A 147 -3.04 27.34 5.40
N ALA A 148 -2.18 26.37 5.75
CA ALA A 148 -2.31 25.64 7.01
C ALA A 148 -2.11 26.55 8.21
N VAL A 149 -1.12 27.44 8.18
CA VAL A 149 -0.89 28.45 9.23
C VAL A 149 -2.06 29.43 9.31
N GLN A 150 -2.53 29.95 8.18
CA GLN A 150 -3.64 30.90 8.14
C GLN A 150 -4.95 30.33 8.68
N SER A 151 -5.23 29.06 8.39
CA SER A 151 -6.42 28.37 8.87
C SER A 151 -6.32 27.94 10.34
N GLY A 152 -5.11 27.92 10.92
CA GLY A 152 -4.83 27.41 12.26
C GLY A 152 -4.99 25.89 12.41
N ARG A 153 -5.26 25.17 11.30
CA ARG A 153 -5.42 23.70 11.29
C ARG A 153 -4.05 23.03 11.33
N PRO A 154 -3.95 21.86 11.98
CA PRO A 154 -2.74 21.05 11.96
C PRO A 154 -2.47 20.51 10.53
N LEU A 155 -1.20 20.24 10.25
CA LEU A 155 -0.76 19.60 9.00
C LEU A 155 -0.01 18.30 9.34
N LEU A 156 -0.49 17.18 8.77
CA LEU A 156 0.20 15.90 8.77
C LEU A 156 0.90 15.72 7.43
N ILE A 157 2.21 15.52 7.44
CA ILE A 157 2.99 15.18 6.24
C ILE A 157 3.32 13.69 6.26
N ILE A 158 2.96 12.99 5.19
CA ILE A 158 3.32 11.59 4.94
C ILE A 158 4.25 11.60 3.73
N ALA A 159 5.55 11.41 3.96
CA ALA A 159 6.55 11.48 2.90
C ALA A 159 7.57 10.34 3.01
N GLU A 160 8.30 10.06 1.93
CA GLU A 160 9.38 9.09 1.97
C GLU A 160 10.42 9.43 3.04
N ASP A 161 10.88 10.66 3.04
CA ASP A 161 11.77 11.25 4.06
C ASP A 161 11.75 12.79 3.95
N ILE A 162 12.33 13.47 4.95
CA ILE A 162 12.55 14.91 4.92
C ILE A 162 14.02 15.17 5.23
N ASP A 163 14.68 15.96 4.37
CA ASP A 163 16.08 16.32 4.56
C ASP A 163 16.29 17.20 5.79
N SER A 164 17.49 17.10 6.36
CA SER A 164 17.84 17.73 7.64
C SER A 164 17.56 19.22 7.69
N GLU A 165 17.77 19.96 6.60
CA GLU A 165 17.55 21.40 6.54
C GLU A 165 16.05 21.74 6.60
N ALA A 166 15.24 21.07 5.77
CA ALA A 166 13.79 21.24 5.77
C ALA A 166 13.19 20.77 7.11
N LEU A 167 13.66 19.63 7.63
CA LEU A 167 13.23 19.08 8.92
C LEU A 167 13.52 20.04 10.08
N ALA A 168 14.74 20.59 10.15
CA ALA A 168 15.13 21.52 11.21
C ALA A 168 14.21 22.75 11.23
N THR A 169 13.88 23.29 10.06
CA THR A 169 13.00 24.45 9.95
C THR A 169 11.59 24.11 10.39
N LEU A 170 11.04 22.95 10.01
CA LEU A 170 9.71 22.50 10.46
C LEU A 170 9.66 22.32 11.97
N VAL A 171 10.68 21.68 12.55
CA VAL A 171 10.80 21.46 14.00
C VAL A 171 10.89 22.79 14.77
N VAL A 172 11.73 23.73 14.32
CA VAL A 172 11.88 25.03 14.96
C VAL A 172 10.55 25.81 14.96
N ASN A 173 9.84 25.84 13.82
CA ASN A 173 8.56 26.54 13.74
C ASN A 173 7.48 25.86 14.59
N ARG A 174 7.50 24.54 14.69
CA ARG A 174 6.62 23.81 15.61
C ARG A 174 6.91 24.14 17.07
N LEU A 175 8.18 24.10 17.48
CA LEU A 175 8.59 24.42 18.86
C LEU A 175 8.26 25.88 19.25
N ARG A 176 8.29 26.79 18.29
CA ARG A 176 7.83 28.18 18.48
C ARG A 176 6.31 28.32 18.55
N GLY A 177 5.55 27.24 18.30
CA GLY A 177 4.09 27.28 18.30
C GLY A 177 3.46 27.97 17.09
N SER A 178 4.26 28.39 16.10
CA SER A 178 3.77 29.04 14.89
C SER A 178 3.17 28.06 13.88
N LEU A 179 3.51 26.76 13.98
CA LEU A 179 3.05 25.72 13.08
C LEU A 179 2.68 24.45 13.84
N LYS A 180 1.44 24.00 13.66
CA LYS A 180 0.99 22.69 14.19
C LYS A 180 1.23 21.64 13.13
N ILE A 181 2.34 20.92 13.21
CA ILE A 181 2.78 19.97 12.20
C ILE A 181 3.30 18.68 12.81
N CYS A 182 3.04 17.58 12.12
CA CYS A 182 3.70 16.30 12.32
C CYS A 182 4.12 15.73 10.97
N ALA A 183 5.26 15.09 10.93
CA ALA A 183 5.74 14.40 9.75
C ALA A 183 6.09 12.96 10.08
N VAL A 184 5.56 12.03 9.30
CA VAL A 184 5.77 10.59 9.43
C VAL A 184 6.32 10.01 8.12
N LYS A 185 7.07 8.92 8.25
CA LYS A 185 7.57 8.20 7.07
C LYS A 185 6.44 7.45 6.39
N ALA A 186 6.38 7.54 5.07
CA ALA A 186 5.44 6.79 4.26
C ALA A 186 5.63 5.27 4.41
N PRO A 187 4.54 4.49 4.43
CA PRO A 187 4.59 3.04 4.53
C PRO A 187 5.19 2.41 3.26
N GLY A 188 5.71 1.19 3.40
CA GLY A 188 6.25 0.42 2.28
C GLY A 188 7.59 0.92 1.73
N PHE A 189 8.03 0.30 0.63
CA PHE A 189 9.30 0.60 -0.06
C PHE A 189 9.11 0.51 -1.57
N GLY A 190 9.89 1.30 -2.33
CA GLY A 190 9.90 1.28 -3.78
C GLY A 190 8.50 1.46 -4.40
N ASP A 191 8.18 0.66 -5.42
CA ASP A 191 6.90 0.75 -6.13
C ASP A 191 5.68 0.45 -5.25
N ARG A 192 5.84 -0.41 -4.23
CA ARG A 192 4.77 -0.69 -3.26
C ARG A 192 4.41 0.54 -2.44
N ARG A 193 5.40 1.36 -2.05
CA ARG A 193 5.14 2.62 -1.35
C ARG A 193 4.29 3.55 -2.20
N LYS A 194 4.64 3.66 -3.49
CA LYS A 194 3.92 4.53 -4.41
C LYS A 194 2.47 4.10 -4.55
N ALA A 195 2.22 2.81 -4.76
CA ALA A 195 0.86 2.27 -4.81
C ALA A 195 0.07 2.55 -3.51
N MET A 196 0.69 2.33 -2.34
CA MET A 196 0.04 2.60 -1.04
C MET A 196 -0.23 4.08 -0.75
N LEU A 197 0.42 5.01 -1.44
CA LEU A 197 0.18 6.45 -1.31
C LEU A 197 -0.81 6.97 -2.35
N GLU A 198 -1.03 6.22 -3.44
CA GLU A 198 -2.03 6.52 -4.47
C GLU A 198 -3.43 6.03 -4.08
N ASP A 199 -3.55 4.95 -3.29
CA ASP A 199 -4.79 4.40 -2.71
C ASP A 199 -5.31 5.27 -1.55
#